data_62940e5044da58960383233225ba2334
#
_entry.id   62940e5044da58960383233225ba2334
#
_cell.length_a   1.000
_cell.length_b   1.000
_cell.length_c   1.000
_cell.angle_alpha   90.00
_cell.angle_beta   90.00
_cell.angle_gamma   90.00
#
_symmetry.space_group_name_H-M   'P 1'
#
loop_
_entity.id
_entity.type
_entity.pdbx_description
1 polymer ?
#
loop_
_entity_poly.entity_id
_entity_poly.type
_entity_poly.pdbx_seq_one_letter_code
_entity_poly.pdbx_strand_id
1 'polypeptide(L)'
;MKPVDKNYNFLKPIKTPNLIRFGGKLDGGYVVDFEIINKCNNLITLGLGPNWSFELDYLSKNKINKVHIYDHTVSSYPYIKAIVKYFRRLITFRTTFEGFATRVKNFYNYKKFLYSKNVNYFKENIAYPIKNKIDTDIEKVFSRINIGEDVILKSDIEGSEYEIIDQILKFSNRINMLIFEFHWIYKADKTKYIGQFKNGKFDGQGTYTYPDGTKYIGQFRDGLPNGQGTYTYPDGIKYTGQFKDGKGTDKLGINIPSFKEEIFFSSVKKLKEYFEIIHIHGNNHFPKSDTGLPMIIEMTLLNKKYTPKKIEYINNFPIKDLDYPNQPFAEDLFFSFQN
;
A
#
# COMPACT_ATOMS: atom_id res chain seq x y z
N MET A 1 13.64 16.79 -14.78
CA MET A 1 12.56 16.14 -13.99
C MET A 1 11.97 17.19 -13.04
N LYS A 2 10.63 17.35 -12.98
CA LYS A 2 10.02 18.30 -12.05
C LYS A 2 10.17 17.73 -10.63
N PRO A 3 10.80 18.43 -9.69
CA PRO A 3 10.90 17.96 -8.31
C PRO A 3 9.54 17.98 -7.62
N VAL A 4 9.41 17.22 -6.54
CA VAL A 4 8.24 17.22 -5.66
C VAL A 4 8.03 18.64 -5.10
N ASP A 5 6.76 19.05 -4.97
CA ASP A 5 6.42 20.37 -4.42
C ASP A 5 6.97 20.51 -2.99
N LYS A 6 7.47 21.72 -2.65
CA LYS A 6 8.05 22.03 -1.32
C LYS A 6 7.12 21.77 -0.15
N ASN A 7 5.82 21.91 -0.36
CA ASN A 7 4.81 21.62 0.66
C ASN A 7 4.85 20.18 1.14
N TYR A 8 5.48 19.26 0.38
CA TYR A 8 5.59 17.84 0.70
C TYR A 8 6.98 17.44 1.22
N ASN A 9 7.84 18.43 1.52
CA ASN A 9 9.17 18.17 2.10
C ASN A 9 9.12 17.42 3.44
N PHE A 10 7.99 17.41 4.13
CA PHE A 10 7.80 16.61 5.34
C PHE A 10 7.80 15.09 5.07
N LEU A 11 7.65 14.68 3.80
CA LEU A 11 7.77 13.28 3.37
C LEU A 11 9.22 12.82 3.17
N LYS A 12 10.21 13.73 3.23
CA LYS A 12 11.62 13.36 3.03
C LYS A 12 12.05 12.30 4.02
N PRO A 13 12.59 11.18 3.55
CA PRO A 13 13.18 10.19 4.43
C PRO A 13 14.45 10.70 5.10
N ILE A 14 14.62 10.35 6.36
CA ILE A 14 15.88 10.52 7.07
C ILE A 14 16.88 9.44 6.64
N LYS A 15 18.15 9.79 6.61
CA LYS A 15 19.22 8.86 6.27
C LYS A 15 19.52 7.94 7.46
N THR A 16 19.44 6.63 7.23
CA THR A 16 19.86 5.60 8.16
C THR A 16 20.92 4.71 7.52
N PRO A 17 21.92 4.22 8.27
CA PRO A 17 23.06 3.49 7.69
C PRO A 17 22.73 2.04 7.32
N ASN A 18 21.64 1.47 7.84
CA ASN A 18 21.38 0.03 7.83
C ASN A 18 20.24 -0.36 6.90
N LEU A 19 19.98 0.42 5.85
CA LEU A 19 18.92 0.09 4.89
C LEU A 19 19.32 -1.11 4.05
N ILE A 20 18.43 -2.09 3.99
CA ILE A 20 18.54 -3.26 3.12
C ILE A 20 17.17 -3.59 2.52
N ARG A 21 17.19 -4.31 1.40
CA ARG A 21 15.96 -4.84 0.80
C ARG A 21 15.69 -6.25 1.30
N PHE A 22 14.43 -6.50 1.68
CA PHE A 22 13.83 -7.80 1.97
C PHE A 22 12.78 -8.13 0.93
N GLY A 23 12.66 -9.40 0.59
CA GLY A 23 11.75 -9.88 -0.46
C GLY A 23 12.36 -9.81 -1.85
N GLY A 24 11.50 -9.93 -2.86
CA GLY A 24 11.90 -9.96 -4.28
C GLY A 24 12.45 -8.64 -4.79
N LYS A 25 13.12 -8.70 -5.96
CA LYS A 25 13.57 -7.50 -6.70
C LYS A 25 12.45 -6.81 -7.48
N LEU A 26 11.27 -7.40 -7.51
CA LEU A 26 10.06 -6.84 -8.12
C LEU A 26 9.06 -6.56 -7.01
N ASP A 27 7.78 -6.52 -7.36
CA ASP A 27 6.68 -6.41 -6.41
C ASP A 27 6.80 -7.35 -5.19
N GLY A 28 6.42 -6.87 -4.00
CA GLY A 28 6.50 -7.59 -2.73
C GLY A 28 7.88 -7.58 -2.03
N GLY A 29 8.81 -6.74 -2.49
CA GLY A 29 10.06 -6.46 -1.77
C GLY A 29 10.07 -5.05 -1.20
N TYR A 30 10.53 -4.89 0.06
CA TYR A 30 10.53 -3.61 0.76
C TYR A 30 11.91 -3.30 1.36
N VAL A 31 12.27 -2.02 1.40
CA VAL A 31 13.49 -1.55 2.03
C VAL A 31 13.23 -1.30 3.52
N VAL A 32 14.08 -1.86 4.36
CA VAL A 32 13.91 -1.90 5.82
C VAL A 32 15.22 -1.59 6.54
N ASP A 33 15.14 -1.25 7.83
CA ASP A 33 16.31 -1.16 8.69
C ASP A 33 16.69 -2.55 9.22
N PHE A 34 17.91 -2.99 8.91
CA PHE A 34 18.41 -4.32 9.24
C PHE A 34 18.55 -4.56 10.75
N GLU A 35 18.92 -3.54 11.52
CA GLU A 35 19.04 -3.69 12.97
C GLU A 35 17.68 -3.94 13.61
N ILE A 36 16.64 -3.26 13.14
CA ILE A 36 15.29 -3.44 13.65
C ILE A 36 14.74 -4.81 13.26
N ILE A 37 15.00 -5.28 12.02
CA ILE A 37 14.65 -6.65 11.62
C ILE A 37 15.23 -7.69 12.57
N ASN A 38 16.48 -7.51 13.00
CA ASN A 38 17.15 -8.46 13.89
C ASN A 38 16.71 -8.36 15.36
N LYS A 39 16.18 -7.21 15.78
CA LYS A 39 15.71 -6.98 17.17
C LYS A 39 14.27 -7.42 17.39
N CYS A 40 13.44 -7.52 16.35
CA CYS A 40 12.04 -7.88 16.46
C CYS A 40 11.80 -9.33 16.04
N ASN A 41 11.10 -10.09 16.87
CA ASN A 41 10.79 -11.50 16.59
C ASN A 41 9.36 -11.70 16.07
N ASN A 42 8.55 -10.64 16.00
CA ASN A 42 7.18 -10.70 15.50
C ASN A 42 7.00 -9.74 14.31
N LEU A 43 6.56 -10.30 13.21
CA LEU A 43 6.08 -9.56 12.03
C LEU A 43 4.57 -9.72 11.94
N ILE A 44 3.87 -8.61 11.86
CA ILE A 44 2.45 -8.57 11.52
C ILE A 44 2.35 -8.16 10.04
N THR A 45 1.71 -8.99 9.23
CA THR A 45 1.42 -8.71 7.82
C THR A 45 -0.08 -8.56 7.64
N LEU A 46 -0.51 -7.35 7.26
CA LEU A 46 -1.87 -7.02 6.86
C LEU A 46 -1.90 -6.96 5.34
N GLY A 47 -2.59 -7.94 4.71
CA GLY A 47 -2.51 -8.16 3.27
C GLY A 47 -1.23 -8.88 2.85
N LEU A 48 -1.34 -10.15 2.50
CA LEU A 48 -0.22 -10.97 2.04
C LEU A 48 -0.10 -10.96 0.51
N GLY A 49 -1.25 -11.01 -0.16
CA GLY A 49 -1.31 -11.15 -1.60
C GLY A 49 -0.72 -12.46 -2.12
N PRO A 50 -0.30 -12.50 -3.39
CA PRO A 50 0.28 -13.68 -4.01
C PRO A 50 1.80 -13.83 -3.78
N ASN A 51 2.47 -12.85 -3.19
CA ASN A 51 3.92 -12.81 -2.99
C ASN A 51 4.27 -12.71 -1.49
N TRP A 52 4.90 -13.73 -0.97
CA TRP A 52 5.34 -13.82 0.44
C TRP A 52 6.86 -13.86 0.59
N SER A 53 7.58 -13.33 -0.38
CA SER A 53 9.06 -13.34 -0.35
C SER A 53 9.63 -12.52 0.80
N PHE A 54 8.98 -11.42 1.17
CA PHE A 54 9.35 -10.58 2.31
C PHE A 54 9.26 -11.38 3.63
N GLU A 55 8.16 -12.06 3.85
CA GLU A 55 7.91 -12.88 5.04
C GLU A 55 8.87 -14.06 5.13
N LEU A 56 9.23 -14.67 3.99
CA LEU A 56 10.25 -15.72 3.93
C LEU A 56 11.63 -15.20 4.33
N ASP A 57 12.03 -14.06 3.81
CA ASP A 57 13.32 -13.45 4.16
C ASP A 57 13.37 -13.10 5.65
N TYR A 58 12.28 -12.56 6.20
CA TYR A 58 12.16 -12.28 7.62
C TYR A 58 12.30 -13.57 8.47
N LEU A 59 11.57 -14.63 8.12
CA LEU A 59 11.64 -15.92 8.83
C LEU A 59 13.04 -16.57 8.75
N SER A 60 13.76 -16.31 7.66
CA SER A 60 15.10 -16.87 7.46
C SER A 60 16.16 -16.30 8.40
N LYS A 61 15.94 -15.12 8.98
CA LYS A 61 16.93 -14.41 9.80
C LYS A 61 17.10 -15.01 11.17
N ASN A 62 16.02 -15.48 11.79
CA ASN A 62 16.09 -16.09 13.11
C ASN A 62 15.03 -17.20 13.25
N LYS A 63 15.40 -18.32 13.86
CA LYS A 63 14.50 -19.47 14.09
C LYS A 63 13.33 -19.16 15.04
N ILE A 64 13.43 -18.12 15.84
CA ILE A 64 12.37 -17.68 16.77
C ILE A 64 11.40 -16.69 16.15
N ASN A 65 11.72 -16.16 14.96
CA ASN A 65 10.84 -15.21 14.27
C ASN A 65 9.49 -15.85 13.97
N LYS A 66 8.42 -15.05 14.16
CA LYS A 66 7.04 -15.43 13.88
C LYS A 66 6.41 -14.40 12.94
N VAL A 67 5.55 -14.88 12.07
CA VAL A 67 4.75 -14.03 11.18
C VAL A 67 3.27 -14.25 11.47
N HIS A 68 2.54 -13.16 11.69
CA HIS A 68 1.11 -13.14 11.90
C HIS A 68 0.45 -12.49 10.68
N ILE A 69 -0.24 -13.28 9.87
CA ILE A 69 -0.79 -12.88 8.58
C ILE A 69 -2.30 -12.71 8.69
N TYR A 70 -2.81 -11.58 8.23
CA TYR A 70 -4.23 -11.27 8.15
C TYR A 70 -4.57 -10.96 6.71
N ASP A 71 -5.25 -11.89 6.05
CA ASP A 71 -5.68 -11.74 4.65
C ASP A 71 -6.84 -12.67 4.34
N HIS A 72 -8.00 -12.12 4.03
CA HIS A 72 -9.20 -12.90 3.69
C HIS A 72 -9.23 -13.36 2.23
N THR A 73 -8.40 -12.77 1.36
CA THR A 73 -8.38 -13.00 -0.09
C THR A 73 -7.51 -14.18 -0.49
N VAL A 74 -6.49 -14.50 0.32
CA VAL A 74 -5.56 -15.61 0.06
C VAL A 74 -6.27 -16.94 -0.02
N SER A 75 -6.14 -17.61 -1.16
CA SER A 75 -6.79 -18.92 -1.40
C SER A 75 -5.94 -19.85 -2.25
N SER A 76 -6.25 -21.15 -2.17
CA SER A 76 -5.62 -22.16 -3.03
C SER A 76 -6.14 -22.14 -4.48
N TYR A 77 -7.26 -21.45 -4.73
CA TYR A 77 -7.95 -21.51 -6.02
C TYR A 77 -7.08 -21.06 -7.23
N PRO A 78 -6.33 -19.94 -7.17
CA PRO A 78 -5.47 -19.54 -8.28
C PRO A 78 -4.41 -20.58 -8.65
N TYR A 79 -3.83 -21.24 -7.65
CA TYR A 79 -2.83 -22.28 -7.84
C TYR A 79 -3.43 -23.54 -8.47
N ILE A 80 -4.58 -23.99 -7.96
CA ILE A 80 -5.29 -25.15 -8.51
C ILE A 80 -5.70 -24.87 -9.95
N LYS A 81 -6.26 -23.67 -10.22
CA LYS A 81 -6.62 -23.24 -11.58
C LYS A 81 -5.41 -23.25 -12.52
N ALA A 82 -4.25 -22.76 -12.04
CA ALA A 82 -3.01 -22.79 -12.81
C ALA A 82 -2.54 -24.22 -13.10
N ILE A 83 -2.57 -25.13 -12.13
CA ILE A 83 -2.22 -26.55 -12.29
C ILE A 83 -3.11 -27.19 -13.33
N VAL A 84 -4.44 -27.04 -13.23
CA VAL A 84 -5.40 -27.60 -14.19
C VAL A 84 -5.17 -27.03 -15.60
N LYS A 85 -4.93 -25.72 -15.72
CA LYS A 85 -4.62 -25.08 -17.00
C LYS A 85 -3.34 -25.64 -17.63
N TYR A 86 -2.26 -25.82 -16.86
CA TYR A 86 -0.99 -26.32 -17.37
C TYR A 86 -1.04 -27.83 -17.63
N PHE A 87 -1.79 -28.60 -16.87
CA PHE A 87 -2.07 -30.00 -17.18
C PHE A 87 -2.76 -30.16 -18.55
N ARG A 88 -3.84 -29.39 -18.81
CA ARG A 88 -4.50 -29.37 -20.12
C ARG A 88 -3.55 -28.96 -21.26
N ARG A 89 -2.65 -28.01 -21.00
CA ARG A 89 -1.63 -27.60 -21.98
C ARG A 89 -0.58 -28.69 -22.21
N LEU A 90 -0.24 -29.45 -21.18
CA LEU A 90 0.73 -30.55 -21.28
C LEU A 90 0.18 -31.65 -22.17
N ILE A 91 -1.04 -32.10 -21.96
CA ILE A 91 -1.67 -33.17 -22.80
C ILE A 91 -1.95 -32.71 -24.24
N THR A 92 -2.01 -31.41 -24.49
CA THR A 92 -2.12 -30.83 -25.86
C THR A 92 -0.78 -30.36 -26.42
N PHE A 93 0.34 -30.74 -25.84
CA PHE A 93 1.71 -30.39 -26.26
C PHE A 93 1.97 -28.88 -26.37
N ARG A 94 1.23 -28.04 -25.62
CA ARG A 94 1.34 -26.58 -25.60
C ARG A 94 2.20 -26.05 -24.44
N THR A 95 2.79 -26.92 -23.64
CA THR A 95 3.75 -26.61 -22.58
C THR A 95 4.63 -27.81 -22.29
N THR A 96 5.74 -27.60 -21.59
CA THR A 96 6.66 -28.66 -21.17
C THR A 96 6.21 -29.29 -19.86
N PHE A 97 6.70 -30.49 -19.55
CA PHE A 97 6.53 -31.11 -18.24
C PHE A 97 7.10 -30.24 -17.12
N GLU A 98 8.23 -29.57 -17.35
CA GLU A 98 8.82 -28.62 -16.41
C GLU A 98 7.90 -27.45 -16.09
N GLY A 99 7.22 -26.89 -17.11
CA GLY A 99 6.21 -25.85 -16.91
C GLY A 99 5.05 -26.29 -16.03
N PHE A 100 4.58 -27.51 -16.17
CA PHE A 100 3.57 -28.11 -15.30
C PHE A 100 4.10 -28.35 -13.89
N ALA A 101 5.26 -29.00 -13.76
CA ALA A 101 5.91 -29.29 -12.47
C ALA A 101 6.16 -28.03 -11.64
N THR A 102 6.54 -26.93 -12.29
CA THR A 102 6.71 -25.63 -11.64
C THR A 102 5.42 -25.14 -10.98
N ARG A 103 4.24 -25.34 -11.59
CA ARG A 103 2.95 -24.94 -11.00
C ARG A 103 2.60 -25.76 -9.77
N VAL A 104 2.87 -27.08 -9.83
CA VAL A 104 2.71 -27.99 -8.69
C VAL A 104 3.66 -27.59 -7.55
N LYS A 105 4.94 -27.32 -7.86
CA LYS A 105 5.94 -26.85 -6.89
C LYS A 105 5.53 -25.53 -6.22
N ASN A 106 5.01 -24.57 -7.00
CA ASN A 106 4.56 -23.28 -6.45
C ASN A 106 3.40 -23.47 -5.47
N PHE A 107 2.45 -24.36 -5.79
CA PHE A 107 1.36 -24.70 -4.88
C PHE A 107 1.85 -25.39 -3.60
N TYR A 108 2.78 -26.32 -3.72
CA TYR A 108 3.41 -26.98 -2.58
C TYR A 108 4.12 -25.97 -1.68
N ASN A 109 4.93 -25.08 -2.25
CA ASN A 109 5.65 -24.03 -1.51
C ASN A 109 4.68 -23.06 -0.79
N TYR A 110 3.59 -22.68 -1.45
CA TYR A 110 2.53 -21.89 -0.84
C TYR A 110 1.95 -22.56 0.40
N LYS A 111 1.58 -23.85 0.29
CA LYS A 111 1.06 -24.61 1.43
C LYS A 111 2.11 -24.76 2.52
N LYS A 112 3.34 -25.11 2.17
CA LYS A 112 4.45 -25.26 3.13
C LYS A 112 4.70 -23.96 3.90
N PHE A 113 4.61 -22.80 3.24
CA PHE A 113 4.75 -21.51 3.89
C PHE A 113 3.61 -21.26 4.88
N LEU A 114 2.34 -21.31 4.44
CA LEU A 114 1.18 -21.00 5.28
C LEU A 114 1.01 -21.93 6.49
N TYR A 115 1.45 -23.18 6.37
CA TYR A 115 1.36 -24.18 7.46
C TYR A 115 2.69 -24.38 8.20
N SER A 116 3.65 -23.47 8.02
CA SER A 116 4.88 -23.53 8.81
C SER A 116 4.59 -23.17 10.27
N LYS A 117 5.31 -23.79 11.21
CA LYS A 117 5.10 -23.59 12.65
C LYS A 117 5.28 -22.14 13.13
N ASN A 118 5.99 -21.33 12.35
CA ASN A 118 6.30 -19.95 12.67
C ASN A 118 5.36 -18.95 11.95
N VAL A 119 4.34 -19.46 11.22
CA VAL A 119 3.34 -18.64 10.53
C VAL A 119 1.97 -18.87 11.16
N ASN A 120 1.39 -17.81 11.65
CA ASN A 120 0.02 -17.76 12.14
C ASN A 120 -0.84 -17.07 11.08
N TYR A 121 -1.59 -17.84 10.31
CA TYR A 121 -2.45 -17.30 9.25
C TYR A 121 -3.89 -17.18 9.73
N PHE A 122 -4.45 -15.97 9.61
CA PHE A 122 -5.83 -15.64 9.93
C PHE A 122 -6.54 -15.20 8.64
N LYS A 123 -7.56 -15.95 8.24
CA LYS A 123 -8.41 -15.59 7.09
C LYS A 123 -9.40 -14.50 7.49
N GLU A 124 -8.88 -13.34 7.86
CA GLU A 124 -9.65 -12.20 8.35
C GLU A 124 -9.37 -10.97 7.49
N ASN A 125 -10.37 -10.10 7.38
CA ASN A 125 -10.29 -8.82 6.70
C ASN A 125 -9.96 -7.73 7.72
N ILE A 126 -8.91 -6.96 7.48
CA ILE A 126 -8.60 -5.81 8.34
C ILE A 126 -9.52 -4.66 7.97
N ALA A 127 -10.33 -4.21 8.94
CA ALA A 127 -11.28 -3.13 8.74
C ALA A 127 -11.58 -2.37 10.04
N TYR A 128 -11.86 -1.09 9.90
CA TYR A 128 -12.41 -0.28 10.97
C TYR A 128 -13.39 0.76 10.40
N PRO A 129 -14.61 0.90 10.96
CA PRO A 129 -15.20 0.03 11.98
C PRO A 129 -15.49 -1.39 11.44
N ILE A 130 -15.57 -2.36 12.34
CA ILE A 130 -15.97 -3.74 12.01
C ILE A 130 -17.41 -3.74 11.48
N LYS A 131 -17.62 -4.33 10.29
CA LYS A 131 -18.92 -4.38 9.60
C LYS A 131 -19.39 -5.81 9.34
N ASN A 132 -18.46 -6.76 9.21
CA ASN A 132 -18.73 -8.13 8.81
C ASN A 132 -18.13 -9.14 9.80
N LYS A 133 -18.60 -10.38 9.78
CA LYS A 133 -18.09 -11.46 10.65
C LYS A 133 -16.62 -11.83 10.40
N ILE A 134 -16.11 -11.55 9.20
CA ILE A 134 -14.70 -11.82 8.83
C ILE A 134 -13.80 -10.63 9.13
N ASP A 135 -14.37 -9.48 9.54
CA ASP A 135 -13.58 -8.29 9.84
C ASP A 135 -12.90 -8.44 11.20
N THR A 136 -11.70 -7.91 11.27
CA THR A 136 -10.91 -7.79 12.50
C THR A 136 -10.25 -6.41 12.53
N ASP A 137 -10.05 -5.88 13.72
CA ASP A 137 -9.40 -4.60 13.94
C ASP A 137 -7.98 -4.76 14.50
N ILE A 138 -7.26 -3.67 14.60
CA ILE A 138 -5.88 -3.63 15.10
C ILE A 138 -5.80 -4.03 16.59
N GLU A 139 -6.82 -3.74 17.39
CA GLU A 139 -6.85 -4.14 18.81
C GLU A 139 -6.85 -5.67 18.93
N LYS A 140 -7.69 -6.35 18.13
CA LYS A 140 -7.73 -7.81 18.10
C LYS A 140 -6.44 -8.41 17.52
N VAL A 141 -5.83 -7.77 16.52
CA VAL A 141 -4.52 -8.17 15.99
C VAL A 141 -3.47 -8.17 17.12
N PHE A 142 -3.35 -7.07 17.86
CA PHE A 142 -2.37 -6.93 18.94
C PHE A 142 -2.69 -7.80 20.17
N SER A 143 -3.94 -8.17 20.40
CA SER A 143 -4.30 -9.09 21.49
C SER A 143 -3.74 -10.50 21.32
N ARG A 144 -3.33 -10.87 20.10
CA ARG A 144 -2.72 -12.17 19.75
C ARG A 144 -1.20 -12.17 19.87
N ILE A 145 -0.60 -11.03 20.17
CA ILE A 145 0.84 -10.87 20.42
C ILE A 145 1.02 -10.69 21.92
N ASN A 146 1.98 -11.40 22.51
CA ASN A 146 2.22 -11.31 23.96
C ASN A 146 2.46 -9.86 24.39
N ILE A 147 1.99 -9.53 25.59
CA ILE A 147 2.22 -8.21 26.18
C ILE A 147 3.71 -8.01 26.38
N GLY A 148 4.22 -6.84 25.92
CA GLY A 148 5.64 -6.49 26.03
C GLY A 148 6.51 -6.94 24.84
N GLU A 149 6.00 -7.74 23.90
CA GLU A 149 6.72 -8.05 22.67
C GLU A 149 6.57 -6.91 21.66
N ASP A 150 7.70 -6.47 21.12
CA ASP A 150 7.77 -5.50 20.02
C ASP A 150 7.48 -6.17 18.67
N VAL A 151 6.97 -5.40 17.74
CA VAL A 151 6.56 -5.87 16.41
C VAL A 151 7.10 -4.99 15.29
N ILE A 152 7.24 -5.59 14.11
CA ILE A 152 7.24 -4.92 12.82
C ILE A 152 5.85 -5.08 12.22
N LEU A 153 5.25 -4.03 11.70
CA LEU A 153 3.95 -4.09 11.06
C LEU A 153 4.06 -3.70 9.58
N LYS A 154 3.71 -4.62 8.70
CA LYS A 154 3.58 -4.40 7.26
C LYS A 154 2.10 -4.32 6.91
N SER A 155 1.71 -3.31 6.15
CA SER A 155 0.35 -3.10 5.67
C SER A 155 0.32 -2.81 4.17
N ASP A 156 -0.34 -3.69 3.44
CA ASP A 156 -0.62 -3.61 2.02
C ASP A 156 -2.03 -4.17 1.81
N ILE A 157 -3.04 -3.35 2.10
CA ILE A 157 -4.46 -3.74 2.14
C ILE A 157 -5.31 -2.98 1.12
N GLU A 158 -4.62 -2.48 0.09
CA GLU A 158 -5.23 -2.01 -1.14
C GLU A 158 -6.24 -0.87 -0.93
N GLY A 159 -5.89 0.15 -0.16
CA GLY A 159 -6.66 1.38 0.04
C GLY A 159 -7.43 1.45 1.37
N SER A 160 -7.36 0.43 2.22
CA SER A 160 -7.92 0.47 3.59
C SER A 160 -6.90 0.92 4.65
N GLU A 161 -5.67 1.27 4.25
CA GLU A 161 -4.59 1.71 5.13
C GLU A 161 -5.02 2.91 5.99
N TYR A 162 -5.75 3.83 5.39
CA TYR A 162 -6.18 5.08 6.04
C TYR A 162 -7.18 4.87 7.18
N GLU A 163 -8.01 3.82 7.07
CA GLU A 163 -9.06 3.51 8.06
C GLU A 163 -8.48 3.01 9.39
N ILE A 164 -7.24 2.49 9.39
CA ILE A 164 -6.64 1.81 10.55
C ILE A 164 -5.51 2.59 11.23
N ILE A 165 -5.09 3.74 10.69
CA ILE A 165 -3.93 4.49 11.21
C ILE A 165 -4.15 4.90 12.66
N ASP A 166 -5.30 5.48 12.99
CA ASP A 166 -5.58 5.91 14.36
C ASP A 166 -5.59 4.75 15.37
N GLN A 167 -5.93 3.53 14.92
CA GLN A 167 -5.82 2.33 15.74
C GLN A 167 -4.37 1.85 15.89
N ILE A 168 -3.58 1.88 14.81
CA ILE A 168 -2.16 1.53 14.85
C ILE A 168 -1.41 2.42 15.82
N LEU A 169 -1.71 3.72 15.83
CA LEU A 169 -1.05 4.70 16.71
C LEU A 169 -1.27 4.42 18.20
N LYS A 170 -2.35 3.76 18.60
CA LYS A 170 -2.55 3.30 19.99
C LYS A 170 -1.47 2.31 20.46
N PHE A 171 -0.82 1.62 19.51
CA PHE A 171 0.23 0.64 19.75
C PHE A 171 1.62 1.12 19.32
N SER A 172 1.78 2.43 19.09
CA SER A 172 3.05 3.01 18.60
C SER A 172 4.26 2.67 19.47
N ASN A 173 4.08 2.51 20.79
CA ASN A 173 5.13 2.13 21.74
C ASN A 173 5.64 0.70 21.52
N ARG A 174 4.84 -0.19 20.94
CA ARG A 174 5.17 -1.60 20.63
C ARG A 174 5.65 -1.81 19.20
N ILE A 175 5.42 -0.85 18.32
CA ILE A 175 5.77 -0.96 16.92
C ILE A 175 7.14 -0.32 16.71
N ASN A 176 8.12 -1.12 16.32
CA ASN A 176 9.49 -0.63 16.06
C ASN A 176 9.64 -0.10 14.63
N MET A 177 8.96 -0.70 13.68
CA MET A 177 8.97 -0.29 12.27
C MET A 177 7.61 -0.54 11.62
N LEU A 178 7.17 0.41 10.81
CA LEU A 178 6.00 0.32 9.94
C LEU A 178 6.45 0.24 8.50
N ILE A 179 5.80 -0.61 7.72
CA ILE A 179 5.98 -0.73 6.28
C ILE A 179 4.59 -0.61 5.67
N PHE A 180 4.36 0.45 4.91
CA PHE A 180 3.09 0.71 4.26
C PHE A 180 3.26 0.72 2.74
N GLU A 181 2.30 0.14 2.03
CA GLU A 181 2.00 0.50 0.66
C GLU A 181 0.73 1.35 0.66
N PHE A 182 0.89 2.66 0.45
CA PHE A 182 -0.23 3.60 0.39
C PHE A 182 -0.80 3.66 -1.01
N HIS A 183 -2.06 3.26 -1.14
CA HIS A 183 -2.80 3.29 -2.39
C HIS A 183 -3.64 4.57 -2.49
N TRP A 184 -3.31 5.42 -3.44
CA TRP A 184 -4.09 6.63 -3.73
C TRP A 184 -5.26 6.35 -4.67
N ILE A 185 -5.25 5.15 -5.28
CA ILE A 185 -6.24 4.76 -6.27
C ILE A 185 -7.27 3.85 -5.63
N TYR A 186 -8.53 4.16 -5.87
CA TYR A 186 -9.63 3.34 -5.40
C TYR A 186 -9.68 1.99 -6.08
N LYS A 187 -9.98 0.94 -5.32
CA LYS A 187 -10.61 -0.26 -5.89
C LYS A 187 -11.94 0.14 -6.53
N ALA A 188 -12.08 -0.18 -7.79
CA ALA A 188 -13.29 0.08 -8.57
C ALA A 188 -14.57 -0.52 -7.96
N ASP A 189 -14.43 -1.51 -7.10
CA ASP A 189 -15.54 -2.33 -6.58
C ASP A 189 -16.48 -1.58 -5.61
N LYS A 190 -16.05 -0.45 -5.03
CA LYS A 190 -16.90 0.36 -4.12
C LYS A 190 -17.31 1.70 -4.73
N THR A 191 -16.91 1.97 -5.95
CA THR A 191 -17.32 3.19 -6.63
C THR A 191 -18.65 2.98 -7.37
N LYS A 192 -19.51 3.98 -7.39
CA LYS A 192 -20.76 3.97 -8.14
C LYS A 192 -20.82 5.21 -8.99
N TYR A 193 -20.93 5.01 -10.29
CA TYR A 193 -21.25 6.10 -11.23
C TYR A 193 -22.66 5.96 -11.75
N ILE A 194 -23.39 7.07 -11.73
CA ILE A 194 -24.71 7.21 -12.33
C ILE A 194 -24.65 8.45 -13.18
N GLY A 195 -24.68 8.29 -14.51
CA GLY A 195 -24.58 9.42 -15.42
C GLY A 195 -24.37 9.01 -16.87
N GLN A 196 -23.94 9.96 -17.66
CA GLN A 196 -23.76 9.81 -19.10
C GLN A 196 -22.41 9.17 -19.41
N PHE A 197 -22.39 8.38 -20.51
CA PHE A 197 -21.19 7.73 -21.02
C PHE A 197 -20.96 8.10 -22.48
N LYS A 198 -19.69 8.22 -22.86
CA LYS A 198 -19.25 8.33 -24.24
C LYS A 198 -17.99 7.48 -24.44
N ASN A 199 -18.00 6.59 -25.44
CA ASN A 199 -16.89 5.67 -25.72
C ASN A 199 -16.39 4.89 -24.49
N GLY A 200 -17.33 4.44 -23.62
CA GLY A 200 -17.00 3.66 -22.42
C GLY A 200 -16.43 4.46 -21.24
N LYS A 201 -16.31 5.78 -21.37
CA LYS A 201 -15.85 6.68 -20.30
C LYS A 201 -17.01 7.51 -19.76
N PHE A 202 -16.91 7.97 -18.51
CA PHE A 202 -17.83 8.97 -17.95
C PHE A 202 -17.71 10.26 -18.76
N ASP A 203 -18.83 10.77 -19.28
CA ASP A 203 -18.86 11.97 -20.10
C ASP A 203 -20.24 12.63 -19.99
N GLY A 204 -20.30 13.95 -19.78
CA GLY A 204 -21.54 14.68 -19.51
C GLY A 204 -21.87 14.75 -18.01
N GLN A 205 -23.16 14.89 -17.67
CA GLN A 205 -23.63 15.01 -16.29
C GLN A 205 -23.64 13.65 -15.59
N GLY A 206 -23.15 13.62 -14.32
CA GLY A 206 -23.16 12.40 -13.53
C GLY A 206 -22.92 12.62 -12.05
N THR A 207 -23.17 11.55 -11.30
CA THR A 207 -22.86 11.42 -9.88
C THR A 207 -21.87 10.29 -9.71
N TYR A 208 -20.73 10.57 -9.14
CA TYR A 208 -19.73 9.59 -8.77
C TYR A 208 -19.68 9.48 -7.24
N THR A 209 -19.91 8.29 -6.72
CA THR A 209 -19.81 8.02 -5.28
C THR A 209 -18.51 7.26 -5.04
N TYR A 210 -17.68 7.80 -4.20
CA TYR A 210 -16.42 7.23 -3.77
C TYR A 210 -16.65 6.17 -2.66
N PRO A 211 -15.70 5.25 -2.43
CA PRO A 211 -15.85 4.20 -1.42
C PRO A 211 -16.00 4.70 0.01
N ASP A 212 -15.42 5.86 0.32
CA ASP A 212 -15.51 6.55 1.60
C ASP A 212 -16.85 7.27 1.84
N GLY A 213 -17.74 7.26 0.83
CA GLY A 213 -19.01 7.97 0.87
C GLY A 213 -18.97 9.38 0.31
N THR A 214 -17.79 9.91 -0.01
CA THR A 214 -17.67 11.18 -0.77
C THR A 214 -18.43 11.08 -2.08
N LYS A 215 -19.08 12.18 -2.49
CA LYS A 215 -19.81 12.25 -3.75
C LYS A 215 -19.35 13.44 -4.57
N TYR A 216 -19.11 13.20 -5.85
CA TYR A 216 -19.03 14.26 -6.84
C TYR A 216 -20.29 14.27 -7.70
N ILE A 217 -20.90 15.42 -7.81
CA ILE A 217 -22.08 15.64 -8.68
C ILE A 217 -21.73 16.78 -9.64
N GLY A 218 -21.66 16.48 -10.94
CA GLY A 218 -21.25 17.50 -11.90
C GLY A 218 -20.93 16.94 -13.27
N GLN A 219 -20.20 17.75 -14.03
CA GLN A 219 -19.80 17.40 -15.39
C GLN A 219 -18.57 16.50 -15.40
N PHE A 220 -18.55 15.55 -16.32
CA PHE A 220 -17.43 14.65 -16.60
C PHE A 220 -16.98 14.80 -18.05
N ARG A 221 -15.70 14.57 -18.28
CA ARG A 221 -15.11 14.46 -19.60
C ARG A 221 -13.97 13.44 -19.57
N ASP A 222 -13.98 12.48 -20.50
CA ASP A 222 -12.97 11.42 -20.62
C ASP A 222 -12.74 10.62 -19.32
N GLY A 223 -13.77 10.45 -18.49
CA GLY A 223 -13.71 9.68 -17.24
C GLY A 223 -13.38 10.50 -16.00
N LEU A 224 -13.08 11.80 -16.12
CA LEU A 224 -12.68 12.68 -15.04
C LEU A 224 -13.71 13.81 -14.81
N PRO A 225 -13.88 14.31 -13.55
CA PRO A 225 -14.59 15.54 -13.28
C PRO A 225 -14.05 16.70 -14.13
N ASN A 226 -14.92 17.35 -14.88
CA ASN A 226 -14.54 18.42 -15.80
C ASN A 226 -15.73 19.35 -16.04
N GLY A 227 -15.60 20.64 -15.72
CA GLY A 227 -16.70 21.60 -15.74
C GLY A 227 -17.25 21.90 -14.36
N GLN A 228 -18.48 22.37 -14.26
CA GLN A 228 -19.13 22.68 -12.97
C GLN A 228 -19.47 21.40 -12.20
N GLY A 229 -19.19 21.41 -10.88
CA GLY A 229 -19.53 20.30 -10.01
C GLY A 229 -19.42 20.63 -8.53
N THR A 230 -19.87 19.67 -7.71
CA THR A 230 -19.84 19.74 -6.26
C THR A 230 -19.30 18.46 -5.69
N TYR A 231 -18.23 18.53 -4.91
CA TYR A 231 -17.81 17.48 -3.99
C TYR A 231 -18.56 17.64 -2.66
N THR A 232 -19.05 16.53 -2.13
CA THR A 232 -19.65 16.45 -0.79
C THR A 232 -18.93 15.35 -0.03
N TYR A 233 -18.28 15.69 1.07
CA TYR A 233 -17.56 14.76 1.92
C TYR A 233 -18.46 14.09 2.95
N PRO A 234 -18.06 12.95 3.56
CA PRO A 234 -18.86 12.24 4.57
C PRO A 234 -19.20 13.08 5.81
N ASP A 235 -18.35 14.02 6.17
CA ASP A 235 -18.54 15.00 7.26
C ASP A 235 -19.51 16.14 6.91
N GLY A 236 -20.03 16.15 5.66
CA GLY A 236 -20.98 17.16 5.17
C GLY A 236 -20.33 18.40 4.55
N ILE A 237 -19.01 18.53 4.57
CA ILE A 237 -18.30 19.61 3.89
C ILE A 237 -18.55 19.51 2.38
N LYS A 238 -18.77 20.69 1.73
CA LYS A 238 -19.04 20.77 0.30
C LYS A 238 -18.10 21.77 -0.38
N TYR A 239 -17.56 21.36 -1.52
CA TYR A 239 -16.83 22.21 -2.43
C TYR A 239 -17.56 22.28 -3.76
N THR A 240 -17.97 23.48 -4.19
CA THR A 240 -18.63 23.72 -5.46
C THR A 240 -17.79 24.66 -6.32
N GLY A 241 -17.48 24.27 -7.53
CA GLY A 241 -16.63 25.06 -8.41
C GLY A 241 -16.42 24.45 -9.78
N GLN A 242 -15.47 25.01 -10.52
CA GLN A 242 -15.01 24.49 -11.81
C GLN A 242 -13.97 23.40 -11.59
N PHE A 243 -14.11 22.30 -12.32
CA PHE A 243 -13.17 21.21 -12.33
C PHE A 243 -12.54 21.09 -13.72
N LYS A 244 -11.25 20.75 -13.74
CA LYS A 244 -10.51 20.45 -14.95
C LYS A 244 -9.64 19.23 -14.70
N ASP A 245 -9.83 18.18 -15.52
CA ASP A 245 -9.07 16.94 -15.46
C ASP A 245 -9.00 16.32 -14.03
N GLY A 246 -10.16 16.30 -13.36
CA GLY A 246 -10.31 15.79 -11.99
C GLY A 246 -9.94 16.76 -10.87
N LYS A 247 -9.48 17.99 -11.18
CA LYS A 247 -9.09 19.01 -10.22
C LYS A 247 -10.12 20.11 -10.14
N GLY A 248 -10.44 20.52 -8.92
CA GLY A 248 -11.28 21.68 -8.65
C GLY A 248 -10.45 22.90 -8.29
N THR A 249 -10.97 24.07 -8.63
CA THR A 249 -10.55 25.36 -8.06
C THR A 249 -11.76 25.98 -7.38
N ASP A 250 -11.55 26.57 -6.21
CA ASP A 250 -12.58 27.38 -5.57
C ASP A 250 -12.80 28.72 -6.32
N LYS A 251 -13.77 29.52 -5.87
CA LYS A 251 -14.05 30.83 -6.45
C LYS A 251 -12.89 31.83 -6.36
N LEU A 252 -11.87 31.53 -5.55
CA LEU A 252 -10.66 32.33 -5.35
C LEU A 252 -9.48 31.83 -6.18
N GLY A 253 -9.67 30.77 -7.01
CA GLY A 253 -8.60 30.19 -7.83
C GLY A 253 -7.62 29.30 -7.05
N ILE A 254 -7.96 28.92 -5.83
CA ILE A 254 -7.16 28.02 -5.00
C ILE A 254 -7.38 26.59 -5.49
N ASN A 255 -6.30 25.88 -5.83
CA ASN A 255 -6.38 24.46 -6.17
C ASN A 255 -6.92 23.68 -4.96
N ILE A 256 -8.05 23.01 -5.14
CA ILE A 256 -8.58 22.08 -4.13
C ILE A 256 -7.82 20.77 -4.33
N PRO A 257 -7.01 20.32 -3.36
CA PRO A 257 -6.33 19.04 -3.43
C PRO A 257 -7.35 17.92 -3.64
N SER A 258 -6.98 16.85 -4.32
CA SER A 258 -7.86 15.67 -4.32
C SER A 258 -7.99 15.20 -2.87
N PHE A 259 -9.21 14.87 -2.44
CA PHE A 259 -9.51 14.36 -1.09
C PHE A 259 -8.54 13.28 -0.60
N LYS A 260 -8.00 12.49 -1.51
CA LYS A 260 -7.02 11.45 -1.25
C LYS A 260 -5.65 11.95 -0.85
N GLU A 261 -5.19 13.03 -1.48
CA GLU A 261 -3.94 13.67 -1.11
C GLU A 261 -4.02 14.20 0.32
N GLU A 262 -5.14 14.82 0.71
CA GLU A 262 -5.34 15.32 2.07
C GLU A 262 -5.36 14.19 3.10
N ILE A 263 -6.07 13.08 2.83
CA ILE A 263 -6.08 11.91 3.73
C ILE A 263 -4.68 11.32 3.84
N PHE A 264 -3.98 11.12 2.73
CA PHE A 264 -2.61 10.60 2.74
C PHE A 264 -1.71 11.51 3.59
N PHE A 265 -1.70 12.82 3.31
CA PHE A 265 -0.83 13.73 4.02
C PHE A 265 -1.18 13.87 5.50
N SER A 266 -2.47 13.93 5.85
CA SER A 266 -2.89 13.95 7.25
C SER A 266 -2.51 12.65 7.97
N SER A 267 -2.65 11.52 7.31
CA SER A 267 -2.25 10.21 7.82
C SER A 267 -0.76 10.11 8.06
N VAL A 268 0.07 10.53 7.10
CA VAL A 268 1.53 10.54 7.27
C VAL A 268 1.96 11.54 8.35
N LYS A 269 1.32 12.70 8.44
CA LYS A 269 1.61 13.66 9.53
C LYS A 269 1.33 13.06 10.91
N LYS A 270 0.21 12.36 11.09
CA LYS A 270 -0.09 11.63 12.34
C LYS A 270 0.96 10.54 12.63
N LEU A 271 1.32 9.73 11.64
CA LEU A 271 2.37 8.73 11.80
C LEU A 271 3.69 9.36 12.22
N LYS A 272 4.05 10.52 11.65
CA LYS A 272 5.28 11.27 11.98
C LYS A 272 5.31 11.84 13.40
N GLU A 273 4.25 11.81 14.14
CA GLU A 273 4.28 12.13 15.58
C GLU A 273 5.12 11.09 16.37
N TYR A 274 5.09 9.83 15.93
CA TYR A 274 5.73 8.68 16.61
C TYR A 274 6.88 8.05 15.82
N PHE A 275 6.89 8.23 14.50
CA PHE A 275 7.81 7.58 13.57
C PHE A 275 8.50 8.61 12.67
N GLU A 276 9.66 8.25 12.11
CA GLU A 276 10.30 8.98 11.02
C GLU A 276 10.36 8.12 9.77
N ILE A 277 10.15 8.74 8.61
CA ILE A 277 10.29 8.05 7.33
C ILE A 277 11.77 7.80 7.09
N ILE A 278 12.14 6.55 6.84
CA ILE A 278 13.51 6.15 6.51
C ILE A 278 13.66 5.73 5.05
N HIS A 279 12.57 5.38 4.39
CA HIS A 279 12.56 5.03 2.98
C HIS A 279 11.21 5.33 2.32
N ILE A 280 11.26 5.68 1.05
CA ILE A 280 10.08 5.88 0.20
C ILE A 280 10.41 5.39 -1.22
N HIS A 281 9.51 4.63 -1.82
CA HIS A 281 9.62 4.15 -3.19
C HIS A 281 8.29 4.33 -3.92
N GLY A 282 8.35 4.66 -5.19
CA GLY A 282 7.15 4.80 -6.02
C GLY A 282 6.87 3.52 -6.78
N ASN A 283 5.71 2.90 -6.52
CA ASN A 283 5.28 1.75 -7.30
C ASN A 283 4.93 2.19 -8.74
N ASN A 284 5.62 1.62 -9.73
CA ASN A 284 5.51 2.02 -11.14
C ASN A 284 4.34 1.38 -11.90
N HIS A 285 3.39 0.76 -11.20
CA HIS A 285 2.10 0.35 -11.78
C HIS A 285 1.26 1.56 -12.23
N PHE A 286 1.49 2.73 -11.64
CA PHE A 286 0.78 3.96 -11.94
C PHE A 286 1.75 5.14 -12.12
N PRO A 287 1.35 6.17 -12.91
CA PRO A 287 2.19 7.34 -13.12
C PRO A 287 2.32 8.18 -11.85
N LYS A 288 3.16 9.21 -11.92
CA LYS A 288 3.21 10.25 -10.89
C LYS A 288 1.99 11.17 -10.96
N SER A 289 1.61 11.70 -9.81
CA SER A 289 0.66 12.80 -9.71
C SER A 289 1.27 14.11 -10.23
N ASP A 290 0.46 15.14 -10.37
CA ASP A 290 0.94 16.46 -10.79
C ASP A 290 1.80 17.15 -9.72
N THR A 291 1.75 16.69 -8.48
CA THR A 291 2.64 17.13 -7.40
C THR A 291 4.05 16.57 -7.52
N GLY A 292 4.25 15.63 -8.47
CA GLY A 292 5.51 14.93 -8.70
C GLY A 292 5.71 13.67 -7.85
N LEU A 293 4.76 13.37 -6.94
CA LEU A 293 4.78 12.15 -6.13
C LEU A 293 4.18 10.96 -6.91
N PRO A 294 4.68 9.74 -6.69
CA PRO A 294 4.02 8.52 -7.17
C PRO A 294 2.60 8.38 -6.64
N MET A 295 1.72 7.74 -7.40
CA MET A 295 0.32 7.51 -6.99
C MET A 295 0.16 6.30 -6.05
N ILE A 296 1.08 5.37 -6.08
CA ILE A 296 1.23 4.33 -5.06
C ILE A 296 2.62 4.49 -4.45
N ILE A 297 2.69 4.51 -3.14
CA ILE A 297 3.90 4.79 -2.39
C ILE A 297 4.16 3.69 -1.38
N GLU A 298 5.27 3.00 -1.54
CA GLU A 298 5.86 2.17 -0.51
C GLU A 298 6.63 3.05 0.47
N MET A 299 6.34 2.96 1.75
CA MET A 299 6.94 3.81 2.78
C MET A 299 7.35 2.97 3.98
N THR A 300 8.61 3.10 4.39
CA THR A 300 9.11 2.52 5.63
C THR A 300 9.35 3.61 6.66
N LEU A 301 8.75 3.42 7.83
CA LEU A 301 8.83 4.34 8.96
C LEU A 301 9.46 3.65 10.16
N LEU A 302 10.43 4.32 10.77
CA LEU A 302 11.16 3.87 11.95
C LEU A 302 10.64 4.58 13.19
N ASN A 303 10.38 3.85 14.26
CA ASN A 303 10.00 4.45 15.54
C ASN A 303 11.08 5.44 16.03
N LYS A 304 10.66 6.61 16.48
CA LYS A 304 11.57 7.70 16.89
C LYS A 304 12.56 7.31 17.96
N LYS A 305 12.25 6.30 18.78
CA LYS A 305 13.20 5.77 19.79
C LYS A 305 14.49 5.17 19.18
N TYR A 306 14.49 4.89 17.86
CA TYR A 306 15.64 4.32 17.14
C TYR A 306 16.25 5.28 16.12
N THR A 307 15.72 6.49 15.97
CA THR A 307 16.23 7.44 14.98
C THR A 307 17.57 8.05 15.42
N PRO A 308 18.47 8.37 14.47
CA PRO A 308 19.74 9.00 14.80
C PRO A 308 19.54 10.39 15.43
N LYS A 309 20.42 10.79 16.35
CA LYS A 309 20.39 12.11 16.99
C LYS A 309 20.59 13.26 16.00
N LYS A 310 21.43 13.07 15.00
CA LYS A 310 21.65 14.00 13.90
C LYS A 310 20.87 13.54 12.70
N ILE A 311 19.93 14.35 12.25
CA ILE A 311 19.06 14.04 11.12
C ILE A 311 19.69 14.59 9.85
N GLU A 312 19.89 13.70 8.87
CA GLU A 312 20.22 14.03 7.49
C GLU A 312 19.11 13.44 6.60
N TYR A 313 18.79 14.10 5.48
CA TYR A 313 17.70 13.67 4.61
C TYR A 313 18.20 13.08 3.29
N ILE A 314 17.40 12.18 2.72
CA ILE A 314 17.59 11.65 1.36
C ILE A 314 16.64 12.42 0.44
N ASN A 315 17.17 12.90 -0.69
CA ASN A 315 16.40 13.75 -1.60
C ASN A 315 16.02 13.06 -2.91
N ASN A 316 16.75 12.03 -3.34
CA ASN A 316 16.60 11.43 -4.67
C ASN A 316 16.18 9.97 -4.58
N PHE A 317 15.20 9.60 -5.39
CA PHE A 317 14.64 8.26 -5.50
C PHE A 317 14.45 7.87 -6.96
N PRO A 318 14.57 6.60 -7.33
CA PRO A 318 14.85 5.45 -6.46
C PRO A 318 16.31 5.42 -5.95
N ILE A 319 16.55 4.68 -4.86
CA ILE A 319 17.91 4.45 -4.31
C ILE A 319 18.52 3.26 -5.04
N LYS A 320 19.66 3.48 -5.68
CA LYS A 320 20.38 2.42 -6.41
C LYS A 320 20.66 1.21 -5.51
N ASP A 321 20.49 0.02 -6.08
CA ASP A 321 20.70 -1.30 -5.43
C ASP A 321 19.75 -1.64 -4.27
N LEU A 322 18.86 -0.72 -3.87
CA LEU A 322 17.79 -0.95 -2.91
C LEU A 322 16.41 -0.98 -3.58
N ASP A 323 16.16 -0.05 -4.51
CA ASP A 323 14.90 0.04 -5.22
C ASP A 323 14.96 -0.67 -6.56
N TYR A 324 13.84 -1.29 -6.91
CA TYR A 324 13.64 -1.98 -8.17
C TYR A 324 12.20 -1.74 -8.64
N PRO A 325 11.96 -1.64 -9.94
CA PRO A 325 10.63 -1.41 -10.48
C PRO A 325 9.70 -2.57 -10.13
N ASN A 326 8.49 -2.27 -9.66
CA ASN A 326 7.46 -3.29 -9.37
C ASN A 326 7.06 -4.04 -10.65
N GLN A 327 6.97 -3.30 -11.78
CA GLN A 327 6.77 -3.90 -13.11
C GLN A 327 8.10 -4.02 -13.87
N PRO A 328 8.50 -5.25 -14.26
CA PRO A 328 9.83 -5.49 -14.88
C PRO A 328 10.00 -4.90 -16.28
N PHE A 329 8.90 -4.53 -16.95
CA PHE A 329 8.92 -4.01 -18.33
C PHE A 329 8.65 -2.49 -18.39
N ALA A 330 8.55 -1.83 -17.25
CA ALA A 330 8.39 -0.38 -17.15
C ALA A 330 9.58 0.23 -16.41
N GLU A 331 9.95 1.45 -16.78
CA GLU A 331 10.97 2.21 -16.04
C GLU A 331 10.49 2.51 -14.62
N ASP A 332 11.43 2.57 -13.69
CA ASP A 332 11.16 2.97 -12.31
C ASP A 332 10.75 4.45 -12.22
N LEU A 333 10.07 4.85 -11.16
CA LEU A 333 9.57 6.20 -10.97
C LEU A 333 10.62 7.08 -10.28
N PHE A 334 11.36 7.87 -11.05
CA PHE A 334 12.33 8.83 -10.53
C PHE A 334 11.63 10.08 -9.97
N PHE A 335 11.87 10.43 -8.71
CA PHE A 335 11.41 11.67 -8.11
C PHE A 335 12.44 12.22 -7.11
N SER A 336 12.38 13.52 -6.84
CA SER A 336 13.30 14.18 -5.91
C SER A 336 12.59 15.26 -5.12
N PHE A 337 13.00 15.41 -3.87
CA PHE A 337 12.56 16.52 -3.02
C PHE A 337 13.46 17.74 -3.25
N GLN A 338 12.86 18.94 -3.09
CA GLN A 338 13.60 20.17 -3.16
C GLN A 338 14.40 20.40 -1.86
N ASN A 339 15.56 21.02 -1.98
CA ASN A 339 16.36 21.47 -0.84
C ASN A 339 15.69 22.62 -0.08
#